data_e6aee7ea73a279b8c768f4f211d6218b
#
_entry.id   e6aee7ea73a279b8c768f4f211d6218b
#
_cell.length_a   1.000
_cell.length_b   1.000
_cell.length_c   1.000
_cell.angle_alpha   90.00
_cell.angle_beta   90.00
_cell.angle_gamma   90.00
#
_symmetry.space_group_name_H-M   'P 1'
#
loop_
_entity.id
_entity.type
_entity.pdbx_description
1 polymer ?
#
loop_
_entity_poly.entity_id
_entity_poly.type
_entity_poly.pdbx_seq_one_letter_code
_entity_poly.pdbx_strand_id
1 'polypeptide(L)'
;MIKHIVCMKFRDRGVAMSVAEKLNGLPEKIPVINSLETGIDFLHSERSYDLVLITTFPEKGDLDLYQKHPAHMEVQEYIKSVRESSVSVDFEF
;
A
#
# COMPACT_ATOMS: atom_id res chain seq x y z
N MET A 1 13.91 -7.52 -9.86
CA MET A 1 12.56 -7.16 -9.37
C MET A 1 12.65 -6.50 -8.00
N ILE A 2 11.74 -5.59 -7.74
CA ILE A 2 11.65 -4.89 -6.45
C ILE A 2 10.33 -5.27 -5.80
N LYS A 3 10.36 -5.52 -4.50
CA LYS A 3 9.16 -5.73 -3.70
C LYS A 3 9.05 -4.64 -2.65
N HIS A 4 7.90 -4.00 -2.62
CA HIS A 4 7.57 -2.90 -1.71
C HIS A 4 6.42 -3.38 -0.82
N ILE A 5 6.69 -3.48 0.47
CA ILE A 5 5.70 -3.96 1.44
C ILE A 5 5.44 -2.86 2.46
N VAL A 6 4.15 -2.54 2.65
CA VAL A 6 3.72 -1.55 3.64
C VAL A 6 2.65 -2.17 4.51
N CYS A 7 2.81 -2.05 5.83
CA CYS A 7 1.77 -2.41 6.78
C CYS A 7 1.20 -1.14 7.38
N MET A 8 -0.11 -1.03 7.42
CA MET A 8 -0.81 0.18 7.87
C MET A 8 -1.71 -0.13 9.05
N LYS A 9 -1.72 0.78 10.01
CA LYS A 9 -2.62 0.75 11.15
C LYS A 9 -3.52 1.98 11.08
N PHE A 10 -4.82 1.80 11.29
CA PHE A 10 -5.79 2.87 11.20
C PHE A 10 -6.38 3.20 12.56
N ARG A 11 -6.83 4.45 12.75
CA ARG A 11 -7.52 4.86 13.98
C ARG A 11 -8.82 4.10 14.14
N ASP A 12 -9.51 3.86 13.03
CA ASP A 12 -10.70 3.02 12.96
C ASP A 12 -10.41 1.88 11.96
N ARG A 13 -10.34 0.67 12.48
CA ARG A 13 -10.04 -0.53 11.70
C ARG A 13 -11.04 -0.77 10.57
N GLY A 14 -12.26 -0.27 10.73
CA GLY A 14 -13.30 -0.40 9.70
C GLY A 14 -12.97 0.24 8.36
N VAL A 15 -12.01 1.18 8.31
CA VAL A 15 -11.64 1.82 7.04
C VAL A 15 -10.70 0.97 6.19
N ALA A 16 -10.18 -0.15 6.71
CA ALA A 16 -9.22 -0.98 5.98
C ALA A 16 -9.77 -1.43 4.62
N MET A 17 -11.04 -1.82 4.55
CA MET A 17 -11.67 -2.23 3.31
C MET A 17 -11.66 -1.11 2.27
N SER A 18 -12.02 0.10 2.67
CA SER A 18 -12.04 1.27 1.80
C SER A 18 -10.64 1.60 1.28
N VAL A 19 -9.63 1.53 2.14
CA VAL A 19 -8.24 1.74 1.73
C VAL A 19 -7.80 0.67 0.73
N ALA A 20 -8.11 -0.60 1.00
CA ALA A 20 -7.78 -1.71 0.10
C ALA A 20 -8.39 -1.51 -1.28
N GLU A 21 -9.64 -1.11 -1.36
CA GLU A 21 -10.33 -0.85 -2.64
C GLU A 21 -9.62 0.23 -3.45
N LYS A 22 -9.21 1.33 -2.80
CA LYS A 22 -8.50 2.41 -3.47
C LYS A 22 -7.13 1.96 -3.97
N LEU A 23 -6.40 1.20 -3.17
CA LEU A 23 -5.09 0.66 -3.56
C LEU A 23 -5.22 -0.33 -4.71
N ASN A 24 -6.22 -1.20 -4.67
CA ASN A 24 -6.45 -2.21 -5.71
C ASN A 24 -6.80 -1.59 -7.08
N GLY A 25 -7.23 -0.34 -7.12
CA GLY A 25 -7.49 0.38 -8.35
C GLY A 25 -6.24 0.98 -9.00
N LEU A 26 -5.10 1.01 -8.32
CA LEU A 26 -3.89 1.66 -8.82
C LEU A 26 -3.24 0.97 -10.03
N PRO A 27 -3.20 -0.37 -10.15
CA PRO A 27 -2.56 -1.00 -11.30
C PRO A 27 -3.11 -0.57 -12.66
N GLU A 28 -4.39 -0.26 -12.74
CA GLU A 28 -5.01 0.22 -13.98
C GLU A 28 -4.55 1.64 -14.35
N LYS A 29 -4.11 2.41 -13.37
CA LYS A 29 -3.75 3.82 -13.54
C LYS A 29 -2.24 4.04 -13.62
N ILE A 30 -1.44 3.13 -13.08
CA ILE A 30 0.01 3.29 -12.97
C ILE A 30 0.70 2.10 -13.66
N PRO A 31 1.12 2.27 -14.92
CA PRO A 31 1.65 1.15 -15.73
C PRO A 31 2.91 0.49 -15.20
N VAL A 32 3.72 1.19 -14.39
CA VAL A 32 4.96 0.61 -13.86
C VAL A 32 4.74 -0.44 -12.79
N ILE A 33 3.53 -0.56 -12.25
CA ILE A 33 3.21 -1.61 -11.27
C ILE A 33 3.20 -2.96 -11.99
N ASN A 34 4.08 -3.86 -11.56
CA ASN A 34 4.10 -5.23 -12.06
C ASN A 34 2.98 -6.06 -11.43
N SER A 35 2.84 -5.97 -10.11
CA SER A 35 1.76 -6.62 -9.37
C SER A 35 1.44 -5.82 -8.11
N LEU A 36 0.20 -5.95 -7.64
CA LEU A 36 -0.23 -5.33 -6.40
C LEU A 36 -1.25 -6.26 -5.74
N GLU A 37 -1.06 -6.50 -4.44
CA GLU A 37 -2.07 -7.19 -3.65
C GLU A 37 -2.23 -6.49 -2.30
N THR A 38 -3.41 -6.61 -1.73
CA THR A 38 -3.71 -6.13 -0.39
C THR A 38 -4.24 -7.27 0.45
N GLY A 39 -3.99 -7.21 1.75
CA GLY A 39 -4.54 -8.16 2.70
C GLY A 39 -5.01 -7.41 3.94
N ILE A 40 -6.15 -7.84 4.48
CA ILE A 40 -6.71 -7.25 5.69
C ILE A 40 -6.49 -8.23 6.84
N ASP A 41 -5.94 -7.74 7.94
CA ASP A 41 -5.66 -8.56 9.11
C ASP A 41 -6.97 -9.11 9.72
N PHE A 42 -6.93 -10.37 10.13
CA PHE A 42 -8.07 -10.99 10.82
C PHE A 42 -7.77 -11.33 12.28
N LEU A 43 -6.48 -11.34 12.66
CA LEU A 43 -6.09 -11.80 13.99
C LEU A 43 -6.28 -10.75 15.09
N HIS A 44 -6.02 -9.49 14.76
CA HIS A 44 -6.15 -8.36 15.69
C HIS A 44 -5.38 -8.54 17.00
N SER A 45 -4.13 -9.04 16.90
CA SER A 45 -3.25 -9.19 18.04
C SER A 45 -2.62 -7.84 18.40
N GLU A 46 -1.93 -7.81 19.55
CA GLU A 46 -1.21 -6.63 19.99
C GLU A 46 -0.17 -6.13 18.98
N ARG A 47 0.40 -7.05 18.20
CA ARG A 47 1.42 -6.74 17.20
C ARG A 47 0.85 -6.55 15.80
N SER A 48 -0.45 -6.78 15.61
CA SER A 48 -1.05 -6.75 14.28
C SER A 48 -1.24 -5.32 13.79
N TYR A 49 -0.88 -5.10 12.52
CA TYR A 49 -1.36 -3.96 11.74
C TYR A 49 -2.67 -4.37 11.07
N ASP A 50 -3.36 -3.44 10.46
CA ASP A 50 -4.71 -3.69 9.94
C ASP A 50 -4.73 -4.11 8.48
N LEU A 51 -3.76 -3.64 7.70
CA LEU A 51 -3.71 -3.90 6.26
C LEU A 51 -2.26 -4.02 5.80
N VAL A 52 -2.02 -4.95 4.88
CA VAL A 52 -0.75 -5.04 4.17
C VAL A 52 -0.94 -4.71 2.70
N LEU A 53 0.00 -3.94 2.15
CA LEU A 53 0.12 -3.66 0.73
C LEU A 53 1.41 -4.30 0.25
N ILE A 54 1.33 -5.10 -0.82
CA ILE A 54 2.49 -5.71 -1.44
C ILE A 54 2.49 -5.34 -2.92
N THR A 55 3.48 -4.56 -3.35
CA THR A 55 3.63 -4.18 -4.75
C THR A 55 4.98 -4.65 -5.27
N THR A 56 5.03 -5.02 -6.54
CA THR A 56 6.28 -5.37 -7.20
C THR A 56 6.50 -4.47 -8.41
N PHE A 57 7.77 -4.17 -8.68
CA PHE A 57 8.19 -3.34 -9.80
C PHE A 57 9.40 -3.98 -10.48
N PRO A 58 9.58 -3.76 -11.80
CA PRO A 58 10.76 -4.27 -12.50
C PRO A 58 12.07 -3.72 -11.93
N GLU A 59 12.14 -2.42 -11.65
CA GLU A 59 13.36 -1.74 -11.22
C GLU A 59 13.09 -0.71 -10.13
N LYS A 60 14.15 -0.30 -9.43
CA LYS A 60 14.05 0.69 -8.35
C LYS A 60 13.45 2.01 -8.82
N GLY A 61 13.78 2.45 -10.04
CA GLY A 61 13.23 3.68 -10.61
C GLY A 61 11.72 3.65 -10.76
N ASP A 62 11.16 2.46 -10.98
CA ASP A 62 9.72 2.29 -11.13
C ASP A 62 8.99 2.53 -9.81
N LEU A 63 9.60 2.17 -8.69
CA LEU A 63 9.04 2.48 -7.37
C LEU A 63 8.97 3.99 -7.16
N ASP A 64 10.00 4.72 -7.56
CA ASP A 64 10.03 6.17 -7.45
C ASP A 64 8.94 6.80 -8.32
N LEU A 65 8.79 6.34 -9.57
CA LEU A 65 7.72 6.79 -10.46
C LEU A 65 6.33 6.54 -9.87
N TYR A 66 6.13 5.37 -9.27
CA TYR A 66 4.89 5.02 -8.60
C TYR A 66 4.57 5.99 -7.47
N GLN A 67 5.55 6.25 -6.60
CA GLN A 67 5.33 7.11 -5.44
C GLN A 67 5.00 8.55 -5.81
N LYS A 68 5.50 9.02 -6.95
CA LYS A 68 5.26 10.39 -7.45
C LYS A 68 4.06 10.50 -8.37
N HIS A 69 3.47 9.38 -8.75
CA HIS A 69 2.36 9.38 -9.70
C HIS A 69 1.13 10.05 -9.07
N PRO A 70 0.41 10.92 -9.83
CA PRO A 70 -0.78 11.61 -9.30
C PRO A 70 -1.83 10.69 -8.71
N ALA A 71 -2.06 9.52 -9.32
CA ALA A 71 -3.04 8.55 -8.82
C ALA A 71 -2.64 8.00 -7.45
N HIS A 72 -1.33 7.75 -7.24
CA HIS A 72 -0.81 7.32 -5.93
C HIS A 72 -0.95 8.44 -4.90
N MET A 73 -0.60 9.66 -5.30
CA MET A 73 -0.66 10.81 -4.39
C MET A 73 -2.08 11.07 -3.90
N GLU A 74 -3.07 10.89 -4.76
CA GLU A 74 -4.48 11.04 -4.39
C GLU A 74 -4.90 10.01 -3.34
N VAL A 75 -4.54 8.74 -3.55
CA VAL A 75 -4.83 7.67 -2.59
C VAL A 75 -4.07 7.90 -1.29
N GLN A 76 -2.81 8.33 -1.37
CA GLN A 76 -1.98 8.63 -0.21
C GLN A 76 -2.57 9.73 0.65
N GLU A 77 -3.18 10.74 0.04
CA GLU A 77 -3.86 11.82 0.76
C GLU A 77 -4.98 11.26 1.64
N TYR A 78 -5.81 10.38 1.08
CA TYR A 78 -6.86 9.71 1.83
C TYR A 78 -6.29 8.85 2.97
N ILE A 79 -5.24 8.05 2.66
CA ILE A 79 -4.60 7.19 3.66
C ILE A 79 -4.07 8.01 4.83
N LYS A 80 -3.42 9.13 4.56
CA LYS A 80 -2.90 10.01 5.61
C LYS A 80 -3.99 10.50 6.55
N SER A 81 -5.20 10.71 6.03
CA SER A 81 -6.32 11.21 6.84
C SER A 81 -6.87 10.18 7.82
N VAL A 82 -6.66 8.88 7.57
CA VAL A 82 -7.22 7.79 8.39
C VAL A 82 -6.16 6.94 9.07
N ARG A 83 -4.90 7.08 8.67
CA ARG A 83 -3.79 6.25 9.17
C ARG A 83 -3.33 6.72 10.55
N GLU A 84 -3.14 5.77 11.45
CA GLU A 84 -2.47 6.00 12.73
C GLU A 84 -0.95 5.88 12.57
N SER A 85 -0.50 4.80 11.93
CA SER A 85 0.92 4.53 11.69
C SER A 85 1.11 3.58 10.51
N SER A 86 2.34 3.53 10.00
CA SER A 86 2.70 2.57 8.98
C SER A 86 4.18 2.21 9.10
N VAL A 87 4.52 1.04 8.59
CA VAL A 87 5.91 0.57 8.46
C VAL A 87 6.09 0.00 7.07
N SER A 88 7.33 0.01 6.57
CA SER A 88 7.60 -0.49 5.23
C SER A 88 8.94 -1.22 5.17
N VAL A 89 9.02 -2.14 4.20
CA VAL A 89 10.26 -2.81 3.82
C VAL A 89 10.30 -2.87 2.30
N ASP A 90 11.42 -2.46 1.71
CA ASP A 90 11.64 -2.48 0.28
C ASP A 90 12.90 -3.30 -0.01
N PHE A 91 12.80 -4.28 -0.91
CA PHE A 91 13.94 -5.15 -1.19
C PHE A 91 13.92 -5.68 -2.62
N GLU A 92 15.09 -6.12 -3.05
CA GLU A 92 15.26 -6.78 -4.35
C GLU A 92 15.09 -8.30 -4.19
N PHE A 93 14.50 -8.91 -5.20
CA PHE A 93 14.35 -10.37 -5.23
C PHE A 93 14.49 -10.94 -6.63
#